data_117f7d20323e861f1646dd8589c951b8
#
_entry.id   117f7d20323e861f1646dd8589c951b8
#
_cell.length_a   1.000
_cell.length_b   1.000
_cell.length_c   1.000
_cell.angle_alpha   90.00
_cell.angle_beta   90.00
_cell.angle_gamma   90.00
#
_symmetry.space_group_name_H-M   'P 1'
#
loop_
_entity.id
_entity.type
_entity.pdbx_description
1 polymer ?
#
loop_
_entity_poly.entity_id
_entity_poly.type
_entity_poly.pdbx_seq_one_letter_code
_entity_poly.pdbx_strand_id
1 'polypeptide(L)'
;MNRTLALSCGLLVLSACISVNDAREGGAQRACRFDDRCGNIGSGKTYASLDECMTKRRADFLGYWPTDKCDGRINGQPLNVCYQAIENTQCDNIVDYFATLSKCESSDVCTAGSAPQGCNCSNGQTCCSNACTNLQTDRNNCGGCGTTCGSGLSCQSGVCR
;
A
#
# COMPACT_ATOMS: atom_id res chain seq x y z
N MET A 1 9.31 -39.33 -26.81
CA MET A 1 8.25 -38.33 -26.97
C MET A 1 8.05 -37.64 -25.61
N ASN A 2 8.81 -36.57 -25.35
CA ASN A 2 8.75 -35.81 -24.10
C ASN A 2 7.76 -34.64 -24.26
N ARG A 3 6.65 -34.68 -23.54
CA ARG A 3 5.71 -33.56 -23.43
C ARG A 3 6.15 -32.70 -22.27
N THR A 4 6.75 -31.56 -22.58
CA THR A 4 7.01 -30.49 -21.63
C THR A 4 5.70 -29.78 -21.31
N LEU A 5 5.17 -29.99 -20.11
CA LEU A 5 4.07 -29.19 -19.57
C LEU A 5 4.63 -27.81 -19.16
N ALA A 6 4.31 -26.80 -19.95
CA ALA A 6 4.54 -25.42 -19.55
C ALA A 6 3.48 -25.05 -18.50
N LEU A 7 3.89 -24.97 -17.22
CA LEU A 7 3.10 -24.31 -16.19
C LEU A 7 3.11 -22.80 -16.47
N SER A 8 2.03 -22.29 -17.03
CA SER A 8 1.79 -20.85 -17.07
C SER A 8 1.38 -20.41 -15.66
N CYS A 9 2.33 -19.84 -14.93
CA CYS A 9 2.06 -19.17 -13.67
C CYS A 9 1.28 -17.88 -13.96
N GLY A 10 -0.05 -17.95 -13.87
CA GLY A 10 -0.92 -16.78 -13.92
C GLY A 10 -0.64 -15.91 -12.71
N LEU A 11 -0.02 -14.73 -12.91
CA LEU A 11 0.10 -13.70 -11.91
C LEU A 11 -1.30 -13.18 -11.57
N LEU A 12 -1.93 -13.77 -10.57
CA LEU A 12 -3.04 -13.13 -9.85
C LEU A 12 -2.43 -11.96 -9.08
N VAL A 13 -2.53 -10.76 -9.62
CA VAL A 13 -2.31 -9.53 -8.87
C VAL A 13 -3.49 -9.38 -7.92
N LEU A 14 -3.42 -10.06 -6.78
CA LEU A 14 -4.25 -9.75 -5.63
C LEU A 14 -3.86 -8.32 -5.22
N SER A 15 -4.73 -7.36 -5.48
CA SER A 15 -4.67 -6.04 -4.87
C SER A 15 -4.92 -6.25 -3.38
N ALA A 16 -3.90 -6.72 -2.66
CA ALA A 16 -3.93 -6.87 -1.23
C ALA A 16 -4.09 -5.45 -0.65
N CYS A 17 -5.20 -5.21 0.05
CA CYS A 17 -5.34 -4.03 0.88
C CYS A 17 -4.15 -4.02 1.85
N ILE A 18 -3.31 -2.99 1.76
CA ILE A 18 -2.18 -2.83 2.68
C ILE A 18 -2.77 -2.58 4.07
N SER A 19 -2.49 -3.46 5.02
CA SER A 19 -2.91 -3.22 6.40
C SER A 19 -2.10 -2.08 7.02
N VAL A 20 -2.66 -1.39 7.99
CA VAL A 20 -1.93 -0.34 8.71
C VAL A 20 -0.69 -0.90 9.43
N ASN A 21 -0.75 -2.16 9.85
CA ASN A 21 0.39 -2.82 10.49
C ASN A 21 1.51 -3.14 9.50
N ASP A 22 1.20 -3.61 8.29
CA ASP A 22 2.19 -3.82 7.24
C ASP A 22 2.84 -2.50 6.80
N ALA A 23 2.04 -1.43 6.71
CA ALA A 23 2.54 -0.11 6.42
C ALA A 23 3.53 0.39 7.51
N ARG A 24 3.17 0.26 8.79
CA ARG A 24 4.05 0.63 9.91
C ARG A 24 5.34 -0.18 9.91
N GLU A 25 5.24 -1.49 9.72
CA GLU A 25 6.40 -2.39 9.66
C GLU A 25 7.31 -2.00 8.49
N GLY A 26 6.75 -1.78 7.31
CA GLY A 26 7.49 -1.33 6.14
C GLY A 26 8.18 0.03 6.33
N GLY A 27 7.54 0.96 7.03
CA GLY A 27 8.12 2.25 7.41
C GLY A 27 9.27 2.09 8.39
N ALA A 28 9.09 1.31 9.45
CA ALA A 28 10.12 1.05 10.46
C ALA A 28 11.36 0.39 9.86
N GLN A 29 11.19 -0.59 8.98
CA GLN A 29 12.30 -1.25 8.29
C GLN A 29 13.12 -0.27 7.44
N ARG A 30 12.46 0.63 6.71
CA ARG A 30 13.14 1.64 5.87
C ARG A 30 13.87 2.68 6.71
N ALA A 31 13.22 3.15 7.79
CA ALA A 31 13.83 4.08 8.71
C ALA A 31 15.07 3.48 9.39
N CYS A 32 15.02 2.21 9.81
CA CYS A 32 16.20 1.56 10.40
C CYS A 32 17.29 1.25 9.39
N ARG A 33 16.97 0.97 8.11
CA ARG A 33 18.00 0.91 7.05
C ARG A 33 18.67 2.26 6.81
N PHE A 34 17.90 3.35 6.88
CA PHE A 34 18.46 4.69 6.85
C PHE A 34 19.38 4.93 8.05
N ASP A 35 18.93 4.62 9.26
CA ASP A 35 19.73 4.79 10.49
C ASP A 35 21.01 3.96 10.46
N ASP A 36 20.98 2.74 9.96
CA ASP A 36 22.15 1.88 9.78
C ASP A 36 23.14 2.48 8.77
N ARG A 37 22.66 2.89 7.61
CA ARG A 37 23.47 3.56 6.57
C ARG A 37 24.12 4.84 7.08
N CYS A 38 23.46 5.56 7.98
CA CYS A 38 23.96 6.81 8.57
C CYS A 38 24.82 6.57 9.83
N GLY A 39 25.10 5.33 10.19
CA GLY A 39 25.94 4.99 11.35
C GLY A 39 25.30 5.28 12.69
N ASN A 40 23.96 5.32 12.75
CA ASN A 40 23.18 5.56 13.97
C ASN A 40 22.93 4.28 14.79
N ILE A 41 23.34 3.11 14.28
CA ILE A 41 23.16 1.82 14.96
C ILE A 41 24.52 1.26 15.39
N GLY A 42 24.62 0.80 16.63
CA GLY A 42 25.82 0.23 17.22
C GLY A 42 26.08 0.69 18.64
N SER A 43 27.13 0.17 19.27
CA SER A 43 27.50 0.55 20.63
C SER A 43 27.81 2.04 20.73
N GLY A 44 27.14 2.74 21.66
CA GLY A 44 27.31 4.19 21.86
C GLY A 44 26.66 5.06 20.79
N LYS A 45 25.85 4.50 19.91
CA LYS A 45 25.05 5.21 18.89
C LYS A 45 23.63 5.46 19.36
N THR A 46 22.82 6.10 18.50
CA THR A 46 21.41 6.40 18.79
C THR A 46 20.60 5.14 19.13
N TYR A 47 20.91 4.03 18.48
CA TYR A 47 20.35 2.71 18.76
C TYR A 47 21.48 1.73 19.00
N ALA A 48 21.43 1.00 20.12
CA ALA A 48 22.45 0.00 20.45
C ALA A 48 22.43 -1.20 19.49
N SER A 49 21.29 -1.47 18.84
CA SER A 49 21.09 -2.57 17.90
C SER A 49 20.00 -2.26 16.88
N LEU A 50 19.97 -3.06 15.82
CA LEU A 50 18.88 -3.01 14.83
C LEU A 50 17.52 -3.31 15.47
N ASP A 51 17.46 -4.23 16.42
CA ASP A 51 16.24 -4.62 17.11
C ASP A 51 15.68 -3.46 17.97
N GLU A 52 16.56 -2.72 18.64
CA GLU A 52 16.18 -1.49 19.35
C GLU A 52 15.65 -0.43 18.39
N CYS A 53 16.32 -0.21 17.25
CA CYS A 53 15.85 0.70 16.22
C CYS A 53 14.45 0.30 15.74
N MET A 54 14.25 -0.97 15.39
CA MET A 54 12.95 -1.48 14.93
C MET A 54 11.85 -1.26 15.95
N THR A 55 12.15 -1.51 17.23
CA THR A 55 11.17 -1.31 18.32
C THR A 55 10.76 0.15 18.45
N LYS A 56 11.72 1.08 18.43
CA LYS A 56 11.45 2.52 18.51
C LYS A 56 10.74 3.04 17.26
N ARG A 57 11.20 2.63 16.08
CA ARG A 57 10.59 3.07 14.81
C ARG A 57 9.16 2.57 14.63
N ARG A 58 8.83 1.35 15.09
CA ARG A 58 7.43 0.87 15.12
C ARG A 58 6.54 1.76 16.00
N ALA A 59 7.06 2.21 17.15
CA ALA A 59 6.35 3.13 18.04
C ALA A 59 6.15 4.51 17.38
N ASP A 60 7.15 5.02 16.66
CA ASP A 60 7.05 6.27 15.91
C ASP A 60 5.94 6.16 14.84
N PHE A 61 5.94 5.10 14.02
CA PHE A 61 4.93 4.90 12.99
C PHE A 61 3.53 4.59 13.55
N LEU A 62 3.42 4.09 14.77
CA LEU A 62 2.13 4.02 15.47
C LEU A 62 1.57 5.43 15.74
N GLY A 63 2.42 6.38 16.07
CA GLY A 63 2.05 7.79 16.24
C GLY A 63 1.69 8.47 14.91
N TYR A 64 2.47 8.25 13.85
CA TYR A 64 2.21 8.81 12.53
C TYR A 64 0.92 8.27 11.91
N TRP A 65 0.69 6.97 12.01
CA TRP A 65 -0.47 6.29 11.43
C TRP A 65 -1.29 5.57 12.50
N PRO A 66 -2.05 6.32 13.33
CA PRO A 66 -2.84 5.74 14.40
C PRO A 66 -3.97 4.87 13.83
N THR A 67 -4.31 3.79 14.54
CA THR A 67 -5.25 2.77 14.05
C THR A 67 -6.64 3.35 13.76
N ASP A 68 -7.13 4.22 14.64
CA ASP A 68 -8.44 4.88 14.48
C ASP A 68 -8.58 5.72 13.21
N LYS A 69 -7.46 6.23 12.67
CA LYS A 69 -7.44 7.03 11.44
C LYS A 69 -7.06 6.22 10.21
N CYS A 70 -6.22 5.21 10.37
CA CYS A 70 -5.52 4.57 9.26
C CYS A 70 -5.97 3.14 8.95
N ASP A 71 -6.69 2.47 9.87
CA ASP A 71 -7.12 1.09 9.62
C ASP A 71 -8.09 1.02 8.44
N GLY A 72 -7.79 0.15 7.48
CA GLY A 72 -8.52 0.05 6.23
C GLY A 72 -8.43 1.27 5.30
N ARG A 73 -7.56 2.25 5.61
CA ARG A 73 -7.47 3.52 4.89
C ARG A 73 -6.09 3.80 4.31
N ILE A 74 -5.19 2.84 4.30
CA ILE A 74 -3.85 3.03 3.75
C ILE A 74 -3.93 3.19 2.23
N ASN A 75 -3.47 4.35 1.76
CA ASN A 75 -3.33 4.64 0.34
C ASN A 75 -1.91 4.27 -0.12
N GLY A 76 -1.81 3.29 -1.01
CA GLY A 76 -0.52 2.75 -1.46
C GLY A 76 0.35 3.75 -2.21
N GLN A 77 -0.22 4.73 -2.91
CA GLN A 77 0.58 5.73 -3.63
C GLN A 77 1.28 6.71 -2.70
N PRO A 78 0.60 7.46 -1.80
CA PRO A 78 1.27 8.30 -0.81
C PRO A 78 2.18 7.51 0.12
N LEU A 79 1.81 6.30 0.51
CA LEU A 79 2.68 5.42 1.28
C LEU A 79 4.00 5.14 0.56
N ASN A 80 3.96 4.86 -0.74
CA ASN A 80 5.17 4.65 -1.54
C ASN A 80 6.01 5.93 -1.64
N VAL A 81 5.39 7.09 -1.77
CA VAL A 81 6.09 8.39 -1.76
C VAL A 81 6.80 8.61 -0.41
N CYS A 82 6.13 8.32 0.71
CA CYS A 82 6.73 8.35 2.04
C CYS A 82 7.93 7.39 2.13
N TYR A 83 7.78 6.15 1.69
CA TYR A 83 8.84 5.16 1.71
C TYR A 83 10.07 5.57 0.89
N GLN A 84 9.86 6.06 -0.32
CA GLN A 84 10.95 6.57 -1.17
C GLN A 84 11.62 7.81 -0.55
N ALA A 85 10.85 8.69 0.09
CA ALA A 85 11.42 9.83 0.79
C ALA A 85 12.34 9.39 1.92
N ILE A 86 11.95 8.42 2.75
CA ILE A 86 12.80 7.85 3.80
C ILE A 86 14.08 7.24 3.23
N GLU A 87 13.96 6.45 2.15
CA GLU A 87 15.10 5.77 1.53
C GLU A 87 16.10 6.73 0.89
N ASN A 88 15.62 7.86 0.35
CA ASN A 88 16.44 8.87 -0.32
C ASN A 88 16.95 9.98 0.59
N THR A 89 16.55 10.02 1.87
CA THR A 89 17.00 11.00 2.84
C THR A 89 18.52 10.93 3.04
N GLN A 90 19.18 12.10 3.06
CA GLN A 90 20.61 12.22 3.29
C GLN A 90 20.93 12.26 4.79
N CYS A 91 22.08 11.69 5.18
CA CYS A 91 22.42 11.48 6.60
C CYS A 91 22.66 12.80 7.37
N ASP A 92 23.18 13.81 6.73
CA ASP A 92 23.64 15.04 7.39
C ASP A 92 22.73 16.26 7.11
N ASN A 93 21.54 16.03 6.55
CA ASN A 93 20.64 17.10 6.14
C ASN A 93 19.33 17.09 6.95
N ILE A 94 19.29 17.91 8.01
CA ILE A 94 18.12 18.03 8.87
C ILE A 94 16.90 18.58 8.13
N VAL A 95 17.09 19.41 7.12
CA VAL A 95 16.01 19.98 6.30
C VAL A 95 15.36 18.88 5.47
N ASP A 96 16.17 17.98 4.93
CA ASP A 96 15.72 16.81 4.16
C ASP A 96 14.93 15.84 5.03
N TYR A 97 15.34 15.65 6.29
CA TYR A 97 14.61 14.85 7.26
C TYR A 97 13.19 15.40 7.54
N PHE A 98 13.04 16.71 7.76
CA PHE A 98 11.72 17.33 7.96
C PHE A 98 10.85 17.27 6.69
N ALA A 99 11.45 17.47 5.51
CA ALA A 99 10.75 17.33 4.24
C ALA A 99 10.28 15.88 4.00
N THR A 100 11.03 14.91 4.50
CA THR A 100 10.63 13.49 4.49
C THR A 100 9.43 13.23 5.37
N LEU A 101 9.43 13.74 6.61
CA LEU A 101 8.33 13.56 7.56
C LEU A 101 7.02 14.14 7.02
N SER A 102 7.05 15.28 6.35
CA SER A 102 5.84 15.89 5.76
C SER A 102 5.18 15.03 4.68
N LYS A 103 5.91 14.11 4.07
CA LYS A 103 5.37 13.15 3.08
C LYS A 103 4.79 11.89 3.71
N CYS A 104 4.97 11.72 5.01
CA CYS A 104 4.53 10.55 5.77
C CYS A 104 3.35 10.87 6.70
N GLU A 105 2.72 12.03 6.57
CA GLU A 105 1.60 12.42 7.42
C GLU A 105 0.38 11.52 7.22
N SER A 106 -0.38 11.29 8.29
CA SER A 106 -1.61 10.50 8.22
C SER A 106 -2.67 11.11 7.30
N SER A 107 -2.66 12.43 7.13
CA SER A 107 -3.51 13.15 6.17
C SER A 107 -3.30 12.70 4.73
N ASP A 108 -2.10 12.26 4.38
CA ASP A 108 -1.75 11.80 3.05
C ASP A 108 -1.84 10.28 2.93
N VAL A 109 -1.19 9.57 3.87
CA VAL A 109 -1.06 8.11 3.83
C VAL A 109 -2.35 7.40 4.23
N CYS A 110 -3.12 7.96 5.16
CA CYS A 110 -4.34 7.37 5.69
C CYS A 110 -5.61 8.02 5.14
N THR A 111 -5.53 8.58 3.97
CA THR A 111 -6.73 8.97 3.24
C THR A 111 -7.47 7.69 2.90
N ALA A 112 -8.71 7.55 3.39
CA ALA A 112 -9.61 6.50 2.91
C ALA A 112 -9.45 6.50 1.39
N GLY A 113 -8.95 5.38 0.86
CA GLY A 113 -8.52 5.37 -0.52
C GLY A 113 -9.55 6.06 -1.39
N SER A 114 -9.25 7.26 -1.83
CA SER A 114 -9.85 7.73 -3.05
C SER A 114 -9.56 6.59 -4.01
N ALA A 115 -10.60 5.90 -4.45
CA ALA A 115 -10.51 4.96 -5.54
C ALA A 115 -9.49 5.54 -6.52
N PRO A 116 -8.53 4.75 -7.04
CA PRO A 116 -7.35 5.25 -7.75
C PRO A 116 -7.72 6.50 -8.54
N GLN A 117 -7.00 7.62 -8.30
CA GLN A 117 -7.38 8.93 -8.84
C GLN A 117 -7.49 8.84 -10.37
N GLY A 118 -8.67 8.73 -10.83
CA GLY A 118 -9.06 8.47 -12.23
C GLY A 118 -10.55 8.18 -12.37
N CYS A 119 -11.20 7.72 -11.29
CA CYS A 119 -12.62 7.40 -11.33
C CYS A 119 -13.45 8.29 -10.41
N ASN A 120 -13.96 9.39 -10.88
CA ASN A 120 -15.14 10.04 -10.30
C ASN A 120 -16.38 9.26 -10.72
N CYS A 121 -16.62 8.11 -10.07
CA CYS A 121 -17.78 7.28 -10.37
C CYS A 121 -19.03 7.86 -9.74
N SER A 122 -20.08 8.03 -10.54
CA SER A 122 -21.41 8.46 -10.12
C SER A 122 -22.37 7.28 -10.05
N ASN A 123 -23.45 7.43 -9.27
CA ASN A 123 -24.62 6.54 -9.30
C ASN A 123 -24.33 5.04 -9.05
N GLY A 124 -23.62 4.69 -7.98
CA GLY A 124 -23.44 3.29 -7.56
C GLY A 124 -22.45 2.48 -8.40
N GLN A 125 -21.66 3.15 -9.25
CA GLN A 125 -20.53 2.53 -9.93
C GLN A 125 -19.33 2.39 -9.01
N THR A 126 -18.50 1.37 -9.25
CA THR A 126 -17.25 1.11 -8.55
C THR A 126 -16.08 1.36 -9.50
N CYS A 127 -15.00 1.95 -9.00
CA CYS A 127 -13.79 2.09 -9.80
C CYS A 127 -13.05 0.76 -9.91
N CYS A 128 -12.99 0.21 -11.11
CA CYS A 128 -12.22 -0.98 -11.43
C CYS A 128 -11.15 -0.63 -12.45
N SER A 129 -9.87 -0.79 -12.09
CA SER A 129 -8.73 -0.52 -13.00
C SER A 129 -8.79 0.85 -13.69
N ASN A 130 -9.07 1.93 -12.94
CA ASN A 130 -9.23 3.30 -13.44
C ASN A 130 -10.45 3.55 -14.34
N ALA A 131 -11.41 2.64 -14.40
CA ALA A 131 -12.67 2.81 -15.11
C ALA A 131 -13.86 2.64 -14.17
N CYS A 132 -14.85 3.53 -14.27
CA CYS A 132 -16.09 3.39 -13.52
C CYS A 132 -16.94 2.26 -14.10
N THR A 133 -17.20 1.25 -13.28
CA THR A 133 -17.84 0.02 -13.67
C THR A 133 -19.07 -0.25 -12.81
N ASN A 134 -20.15 -0.63 -13.42
CA ASN A 134 -21.34 -1.06 -12.71
C ASN A 134 -21.27 -2.56 -12.42
N LEU A 135 -20.93 -2.91 -11.18
CA LEU A 135 -20.78 -4.30 -10.74
C LEU A 135 -22.08 -5.12 -10.80
N GLN A 136 -23.25 -4.46 -10.99
CA GLN A 136 -24.53 -5.13 -11.09
C GLN A 136 -24.82 -5.64 -12.51
N THR A 137 -24.13 -5.07 -13.52
CA THR A 137 -24.46 -5.33 -14.92
C THR A 137 -23.26 -5.60 -15.81
N ASP A 138 -22.06 -5.27 -15.36
CA ASP A 138 -20.84 -5.47 -16.15
C ASP A 138 -20.40 -6.93 -16.13
N ARG A 139 -20.32 -7.55 -17.31
CA ARG A 139 -19.95 -8.96 -17.45
C ARG A 139 -18.54 -9.29 -17.00
N ASN A 140 -17.61 -8.33 -17.11
CA ASN A 140 -16.20 -8.53 -16.76
C ASN A 140 -15.90 -8.18 -15.29
N ASN A 141 -16.88 -7.59 -14.60
CA ASN A 141 -16.74 -7.13 -13.21
C ASN A 141 -17.98 -7.46 -12.39
N CYS A 142 -18.60 -8.62 -12.61
CA CYS A 142 -19.87 -8.99 -12.01
C CYS A 142 -19.76 -9.27 -10.52
N GLY A 143 -20.40 -8.42 -9.68
CA GLY A 143 -20.34 -8.50 -8.23
C GLY A 143 -19.02 -8.05 -7.61
N GLY A 144 -17.96 -7.89 -8.41
CA GLY A 144 -16.63 -7.46 -7.98
C GLY A 144 -15.72 -7.16 -9.17
N CYS A 145 -14.74 -6.26 -8.98
CA CYS A 145 -13.77 -5.95 -10.02
C CYS A 145 -13.02 -7.20 -10.48
N GLY A 146 -12.95 -7.42 -11.79
CA GLY A 146 -12.25 -8.55 -12.41
C GLY A 146 -13.01 -9.88 -12.38
N THR A 147 -14.22 -9.91 -11.83
CA THR A 147 -15.07 -11.12 -11.85
C THR A 147 -15.77 -11.24 -13.20
N THR A 148 -15.26 -12.09 -14.08
CA THR A 148 -15.80 -12.30 -15.42
C THR A 148 -16.79 -13.45 -15.45
N CYS A 149 -17.97 -13.21 -16.02
CA CYS A 149 -18.96 -14.25 -16.23
C CYS A 149 -18.55 -15.20 -17.35
N GLY A 150 -18.76 -16.49 -17.13
CA GLY A 150 -18.48 -17.55 -18.10
C GLY A 150 -19.22 -17.39 -19.43
N SER A 151 -18.83 -18.20 -20.44
CA SER A 151 -19.44 -18.17 -21.77
C SER A 151 -20.96 -18.37 -21.71
N GLY A 152 -21.72 -17.46 -22.35
CA GLY A 152 -23.19 -17.52 -22.39
C GLY A 152 -23.90 -16.91 -21.18
N LEU A 153 -23.17 -16.51 -20.10
CA LEU A 153 -23.75 -15.87 -18.92
C LEU A 153 -23.65 -14.33 -19.02
N SER A 154 -24.65 -13.66 -18.49
CA SER A 154 -24.67 -12.21 -18.30
C SER A 154 -24.62 -11.85 -16.81
N CYS A 155 -24.18 -10.62 -16.51
CA CYS A 155 -24.23 -10.13 -15.13
C CYS A 155 -25.62 -9.54 -14.86
N GLN A 156 -26.29 -10.10 -13.88
CA GLN A 156 -27.61 -9.63 -13.44
C GLN A 156 -27.59 -9.45 -11.91
N SER A 157 -27.77 -8.21 -11.46
CA SER A 157 -27.74 -7.87 -10.03
C SER A 157 -26.48 -8.37 -9.31
N GLY A 158 -25.33 -8.27 -9.95
CA GLY A 158 -24.05 -8.68 -9.37
C GLY A 158 -23.79 -10.19 -9.36
N VAL A 159 -24.61 -10.99 -10.04
CA VAL A 159 -24.47 -12.45 -10.14
C VAL A 159 -24.47 -12.86 -11.61
N CYS A 160 -23.56 -13.76 -11.99
CA CYS A 160 -23.52 -14.33 -13.33
C CYS A 160 -24.66 -15.34 -13.53
N ARG A 161 -25.54 -15.09 -14.49
CA ARG A 161 -26.69 -15.94 -14.84
C ARG A 161 -26.87 -16.07 -16.32
#